data_171052b7e491eb3ffec674ddf2ec0f84
#
_entry.id   171052b7e491eb3ffec674ddf2ec0f84
#
_cell.length_a   1.000
_cell.length_b   1.000
_cell.length_c   1.000
_cell.angle_alpha   90.00
_cell.angle_beta   90.00
_cell.angle_gamma   90.00
#
_symmetry.space_group_name_H-M   'P 1'
#
loop_
_entity.id
_entity.type
_entity.pdbx_description
1 polymer ?
#
loop_
_entity_poly.entity_id
_entity_poly.type
_entity_poly.pdbx_seq_one_letter_code
_entity_poly.pdbx_strand_id
1 'polypeptide(L)'
;ARFPGQQLESALAAGAGDPEPLVRYAAALALEGLPADLRIRAAGGLLDDPLLGVRAEAARWLAGASPDLMTAAQASVLARAVDDFPATLAVNADRPEAQLNRGNLEQALGRNAEAESAYRVATELDPGFAPAWANLADATRARGDEAAAGAILRAALLRLPDDADLHHAAGLALVRTGELPAALGELERAVQLEPGSARFAYVYGIALNSAGDTTRALGTLAAATRRHPADRDILLALITINRDDGRLADARKYVELLMAQDPGSSDAAALLKELNARSL
;
A
#
# COMPACT_ATOMS: atom_id res chain seq x y z
N ALA A 1 -3.11 -30.09 9.93
CA ALA A 1 -3.62 -28.72 9.97
C ALA A 1 -3.28 -28.06 8.63
N ARG A 2 -4.24 -27.45 7.96
CA ARG A 2 -3.99 -26.67 6.73
C ARG A 2 -3.28 -25.37 7.13
N PHE A 3 -2.31 -24.94 6.34
CA PHE A 3 -1.69 -23.62 6.53
C PHE A 3 -2.74 -22.52 6.39
N PRO A 4 -2.65 -21.39 7.16
CA PRO A 4 -3.63 -20.30 7.09
C PRO A 4 -3.92 -19.81 5.67
N GLY A 5 -2.92 -19.77 4.78
CA GLY A 5 -3.08 -19.39 3.38
C GLY A 5 -3.96 -20.35 2.56
N GLN A 6 -3.90 -21.67 2.83
CA GLN A 6 -4.75 -22.65 2.15
C GLN A 6 -6.22 -22.58 2.59
N GLN A 7 -6.47 -22.19 3.83
CA GLN A 7 -7.85 -21.97 4.31
C GLN A 7 -8.46 -20.75 3.66
N LEU A 8 -7.70 -19.65 3.51
CA LEU A 8 -8.14 -18.43 2.84
C LEU A 8 -8.43 -18.69 1.36
N GLU A 9 -7.53 -19.37 0.65
CA GLU A 9 -7.74 -19.74 -0.75
C GLU A 9 -9.00 -20.60 -0.94
N SER A 10 -9.21 -21.59 -0.09
CA SER A 10 -10.41 -22.44 -0.14
C SER A 10 -11.69 -21.65 0.13
N ALA A 11 -11.67 -20.71 1.08
CA ALA A 11 -12.82 -19.86 1.40
C ALA A 11 -13.16 -18.91 0.26
N LEU A 12 -12.15 -18.29 -0.36
CA LEU A 12 -12.32 -17.41 -1.53
C LEU A 12 -12.89 -18.18 -2.73
N ALA A 13 -12.33 -19.36 -3.03
CA ALA A 13 -12.83 -20.20 -4.12
C ALA A 13 -14.28 -20.67 -3.89
N ALA A 14 -14.64 -20.99 -2.64
CA ALA A 14 -16.02 -21.33 -2.29
C ALA A 14 -16.95 -20.11 -2.47
N GLY A 15 -16.54 -18.93 -1.99
CA GLY A 15 -17.31 -17.69 -2.17
C GLY A 15 -17.46 -17.28 -3.63
N ALA A 16 -16.43 -17.50 -4.45
CA ALA A 16 -16.47 -17.22 -5.89
C ALA A 16 -17.46 -18.11 -6.66
N GLY A 17 -17.72 -19.33 -6.17
CA GLY A 17 -18.68 -20.27 -6.74
C GLY A 17 -20.07 -20.27 -6.07
N ASP A 18 -20.33 -19.37 -5.12
CA ASP A 18 -21.57 -19.34 -4.36
C ASP A 18 -22.79 -19.00 -5.25
N PRO A 19 -23.95 -19.65 -5.07
CA PRO A 19 -25.16 -19.31 -5.81
C PRO A 19 -25.65 -17.88 -5.53
N GLU A 20 -25.38 -17.34 -4.34
CA GLU A 20 -25.82 -16.00 -3.95
C GLU A 20 -24.88 -14.92 -4.53
N PRO A 21 -25.41 -13.98 -5.35
CA PRO A 21 -24.61 -12.94 -5.99
C PRO A 21 -23.82 -12.05 -5.03
N LEU A 22 -24.39 -11.73 -3.86
CA LEU A 22 -23.73 -10.90 -2.86
C LEU A 22 -22.51 -11.60 -2.24
N VAL A 23 -22.55 -12.93 -2.11
CA VAL A 23 -21.40 -13.71 -1.64
C VAL A 23 -20.30 -13.71 -2.67
N ARG A 24 -20.61 -13.87 -3.96
CA ARG A 24 -19.63 -13.77 -5.04
C ARG A 24 -19.02 -12.36 -5.15
N TYR A 25 -19.84 -11.31 -4.97
CA TYR A 25 -19.34 -9.94 -4.92
C TYR A 25 -18.42 -9.70 -3.73
N ALA A 26 -18.76 -10.20 -2.54
CA ALA A 26 -17.92 -10.15 -1.36
C ALA A 26 -16.60 -10.90 -1.56
N ALA A 27 -16.61 -12.04 -2.25
CA ALA A 27 -15.39 -12.75 -2.63
C ALA A 27 -14.53 -11.94 -3.60
N ALA A 28 -15.11 -11.20 -4.54
CA ALA A 28 -14.38 -10.28 -5.42
C ALA A 28 -13.72 -9.12 -4.63
N LEU A 29 -14.43 -8.52 -3.68
CA LEU A 29 -13.88 -7.49 -2.79
C LEU A 29 -12.72 -8.02 -1.95
N ALA A 30 -12.82 -9.25 -1.46
CA ALA A 30 -11.80 -9.88 -0.62
C ALA A 30 -10.48 -10.20 -1.35
N LEU A 31 -10.38 -9.94 -2.65
CA LEU A 31 -9.13 -10.01 -3.41
C LEU A 31 -8.18 -8.85 -3.11
N GLU A 32 -8.67 -7.78 -2.50
CA GLU A 32 -7.89 -6.64 -2.08
C GLU A 32 -6.71 -7.06 -1.19
N GLY A 33 -5.52 -6.51 -1.47
CA GLY A 33 -4.32 -6.76 -0.66
C GLY A 33 -3.72 -8.18 -0.77
N LEU A 34 -4.32 -9.10 -1.54
CA LEU A 34 -3.76 -10.42 -1.74
C LEU A 34 -2.62 -10.43 -2.77
N PRO A 35 -1.64 -11.34 -2.65
CA PRO A 35 -0.64 -11.58 -3.69
C PRO A 35 -1.28 -11.93 -5.04
N ALA A 36 -0.67 -11.47 -6.15
CA ALA A 36 -1.24 -11.60 -7.49
C ALA A 36 -1.55 -13.05 -7.90
N ASP A 37 -0.66 -13.99 -7.56
CA ASP A 37 -0.83 -15.41 -7.84
C ASP A 37 -2.05 -16.01 -7.10
N LEU A 38 -2.28 -15.60 -5.85
CA LEU A 38 -3.43 -16.02 -5.06
C LEU A 38 -4.73 -15.41 -5.61
N ARG A 39 -4.70 -14.12 -5.99
CA ARG A 39 -5.85 -13.46 -6.63
C ARG A 39 -6.29 -14.20 -7.90
N ILE A 40 -5.35 -14.53 -8.78
CA ILE A 40 -5.63 -15.23 -10.03
C ILE A 40 -6.24 -16.61 -9.79
N ARG A 41 -5.69 -17.39 -8.85
CA ARG A 41 -6.23 -18.72 -8.51
C ARG A 41 -7.62 -18.64 -7.88
N ALA A 42 -7.86 -17.66 -7.00
CA ALA A 42 -9.12 -17.54 -6.28
C ALA A 42 -10.25 -16.94 -7.14
N ALA A 43 -9.92 -16.04 -8.06
CA ALA A 43 -10.89 -15.19 -8.75
C ALA A 43 -11.18 -15.58 -10.20
N GLY A 44 -10.55 -16.62 -10.73
CA GLY A 44 -10.66 -16.96 -12.16
C GLY A 44 -12.09 -17.15 -12.67
N GLY A 45 -13.00 -17.62 -11.83
CA GLY A 45 -14.42 -17.77 -12.18
C GLY A 45 -15.23 -16.47 -12.10
N LEU A 46 -14.81 -15.48 -11.31
CA LEU A 46 -15.51 -14.22 -11.12
C LEU A 46 -15.42 -13.28 -12.33
N LEU A 47 -14.42 -13.46 -13.18
CA LEU A 47 -14.26 -12.69 -14.43
C LEU A 47 -15.35 -13.00 -15.49
N ASP A 48 -15.98 -14.18 -15.41
CA ASP A 48 -17.09 -14.61 -16.28
C ASP A 48 -18.45 -14.62 -15.54
N ASP A 49 -18.53 -13.99 -14.37
CA ASP A 49 -19.78 -13.92 -13.59
C ASP A 49 -20.92 -13.31 -14.42
N PRO A 50 -22.15 -13.82 -14.32
CA PRO A 50 -23.30 -13.25 -15.02
C PRO A 50 -23.57 -11.80 -14.63
N LEU A 51 -23.18 -11.38 -13.42
CA LEU A 51 -23.36 -10.01 -12.95
C LEU A 51 -22.17 -9.11 -13.29
N LEU A 52 -22.46 -8.03 -14.00
CA LEU A 52 -21.48 -7.04 -14.41
C LEU A 52 -20.65 -6.48 -13.24
N GLY A 53 -21.28 -6.20 -12.08
CA GLY A 53 -20.60 -5.67 -10.90
C GLY A 53 -19.56 -6.64 -10.31
N VAL A 54 -19.83 -7.94 -10.34
CA VAL A 54 -18.89 -8.98 -9.88
C VAL A 54 -17.69 -9.07 -10.82
N ARG A 55 -17.94 -9.11 -12.15
CA ARG A 55 -16.86 -9.11 -13.16
C ARG A 55 -15.97 -7.89 -13.06
N ALA A 56 -16.59 -6.72 -12.92
CA ALA A 56 -15.88 -5.45 -12.83
C ALA A 56 -14.98 -5.39 -11.59
N GLU A 57 -15.48 -5.82 -10.43
CA GLU A 57 -14.70 -5.85 -9.21
C GLU A 57 -13.52 -6.84 -9.30
N ALA A 58 -13.75 -8.03 -9.83
CA ALA A 58 -12.68 -9.00 -10.08
C ALA A 58 -11.64 -8.46 -11.06
N ALA A 59 -12.06 -7.81 -12.15
CA ALA A 59 -11.19 -7.21 -13.15
C ALA A 59 -10.30 -6.12 -12.53
N ARG A 60 -10.84 -5.28 -11.68
CA ARG A 60 -10.11 -4.21 -10.97
C ARG A 60 -8.91 -4.75 -10.19
N TRP A 61 -9.07 -5.86 -9.50
CA TRP A 61 -8.01 -6.47 -8.71
C TRP A 61 -7.03 -7.33 -9.50
N LEU A 62 -7.42 -7.77 -10.70
CA LEU A 62 -6.59 -8.62 -11.56
C LEU A 62 -5.87 -7.84 -12.67
N ALA A 63 -6.32 -6.63 -13.00
CA ALA A 63 -5.81 -5.84 -14.12
C ALA A 63 -4.29 -5.59 -14.08
N GLY A 64 -3.70 -5.46 -12.88
CA GLY A 64 -2.26 -5.26 -12.69
C GLY A 64 -1.44 -6.55 -12.54
N ALA A 65 -2.06 -7.72 -12.68
CA ALA A 65 -1.32 -8.98 -12.55
C ALA A 65 -0.46 -9.25 -13.80
N SER A 66 0.75 -9.81 -13.57
CA SER A 66 1.63 -10.17 -14.69
C SER A 66 0.96 -11.18 -15.62
N PRO A 67 1.01 -10.96 -16.96
CA PRO A 67 0.48 -11.90 -17.94
C PRO A 67 1.04 -13.32 -17.79
N ASP A 68 2.29 -13.46 -17.34
CA ASP A 68 2.95 -14.75 -17.15
C ASP A 68 2.30 -15.61 -16.05
N LEU A 69 1.52 -15.01 -15.18
CA LEU A 69 0.79 -15.69 -14.12
C LEU A 69 -0.59 -16.22 -14.59
N MET A 70 -1.01 -15.88 -15.82
CA MET A 70 -2.30 -16.23 -16.38
C MET A 70 -2.19 -17.15 -17.57
N THR A 71 -3.18 -18.03 -17.73
CA THR A 71 -3.38 -18.72 -18.99
C THR A 71 -3.94 -17.75 -20.05
N ALA A 72 -3.75 -18.08 -21.34
CA ALA A 72 -4.29 -17.26 -22.44
C ALA A 72 -5.84 -17.10 -22.33
N ALA A 73 -6.54 -18.11 -21.85
CA ALA A 73 -7.98 -18.06 -21.60
C ALA A 73 -8.31 -17.04 -20.49
N GLN A 74 -7.61 -17.08 -19.36
CA GLN A 74 -7.82 -16.14 -18.26
C GLN A 74 -7.50 -14.69 -18.69
N ALA A 75 -6.42 -14.47 -19.43
CA ALA A 75 -6.07 -13.15 -19.95
C ALA A 75 -7.17 -12.61 -20.91
N SER A 76 -7.74 -13.48 -21.76
CA SER A 76 -8.84 -13.08 -22.65
C SER A 76 -10.11 -12.72 -21.90
N VAL A 77 -10.43 -13.47 -20.84
CA VAL A 77 -11.61 -13.18 -19.99
C VAL A 77 -11.40 -11.88 -19.21
N LEU A 78 -10.19 -11.66 -18.67
CA LEU A 78 -9.86 -10.41 -17.98
C LEU A 78 -9.99 -9.21 -18.95
N ALA A 79 -9.50 -9.31 -20.18
CA ALA A 79 -9.61 -8.24 -21.16
C ALA A 79 -11.08 -7.85 -21.41
N ARG A 80 -11.98 -8.82 -21.57
CA ARG A 80 -13.42 -8.56 -21.72
C ARG A 80 -14.02 -7.89 -20.48
N ALA A 81 -13.66 -8.38 -19.28
CA ALA A 81 -14.17 -7.82 -18.04
C ALA A 81 -13.66 -6.37 -17.80
N VAL A 82 -12.45 -6.06 -18.25
CA VAL A 82 -11.91 -4.69 -18.28
C VAL A 82 -12.68 -3.80 -19.26
N ASP A 83 -13.02 -4.32 -20.44
CA ASP A 83 -13.80 -3.58 -21.45
C ASP A 83 -15.24 -3.31 -20.97
N ASP A 84 -15.80 -4.17 -20.12
CA ASP A 84 -17.10 -3.99 -19.49
C ASP A 84 -17.10 -2.95 -18.35
N PHE A 85 -15.94 -2.65 -17.77
CA PHE A 85 -15.83 -1.80 -16.57
C PHE A 85 -16.39 -0.38 -16.74
N PRO A 86 -16.19 0.33 -17.87
CA PRO A 86 -16.77 1.66 -18.07
C PRO A 86 -18.31 1.67 -17.95
N ALA A 87 -18.98 0.59 -18.34
CA ALA A 87 -20.44 0.50 -18.25
C ALA A 87 -20.93 0.43 -16.79
N THR A 88 -20.16 -0.18 -15.88
CA THR A 88 -20.47 -0.17 -14.44
C THR A 88 -20.32 1.21 -13.83
N LEU A 89 -19.32 1.96 -14.28
CA LEU A 89 -19.06 3.30 -13.77
C LEU A 89 -20.02 4.36 -14.31
N ALA A 90 -20.60 4.14 -15.50
CA ALA A 90 -21.51 5.11 -16.14
C ALA A 90 -22.72 5.45 -15.25
N VAL A 91 -23.19 4.49 -14.45
CA VAL A 91 -24.34 4.69 -13.53
C VAL A 91 -24.00 5.64 -12.39
N ASN A 92 -22.73 5.75 -12.01
CA ASN A 92 -22.23 6.56 -10.87
C ASN A 92 -21.09 7.50 -11.31
N ALA A 93 -21.05 7.90 -12.58
CA ALA A 93 -19.94 8.71 -13.11
C ALA A 93 -19.81 10.09 -12.46
N ASP A 94 -20.87 10.55 -11.79
CA ASP A 94 -20.96 11.77 -11.00
C ASP A 94 -20.47 11.61 -9.56
N ARG A 95 -19.98 10.42 -9.18
CA ARG A 95 -19.43 10.15 -7.85
C ARG A 95 -17.91 10.12 -7.87
N PRO A 96 -17.24 10.76 -6.91
CA PRO A 96 -15.77 10.79 -6.82
C PRO A 96 -15.19 9.39 -6.65
N GLU A 97 -15.85 8.47 -5.92
CA GLU A 97 -15.39 7.09 -5.74
C GLU A 97 -15.41 6.30 -7.05
N ALA A 98 -16.39 6.53 -7.91
CA ALA A 98 -16.45 5.88 -9.22
C ALA A 98 -15.28 6.32 -10.12
N GLN A 99 -14.95 7.61 -10.11
CA GLN A 99 -13.80 8.15 -10.83
C GLN A 99 -12.47 7.67 -10.22
N LEU A 100 -12.38 7.56 -8.89
CA LEU A 100 -11.22 6.97 -8.21
C LEU A 100 -11.02 5.51 -8.68
N ASN A 101 -12.07 4.70 -8.68
CA ASN A 101 -12.02 3.30 -9.11
C ASN A 101 -11.65 3.17 -10.59
N ARG A 102 -12.11 4.08 -11.44
CA ARG A 102 -11.67 4.18 -12.84
C ARG A 102 -10.18 4.45 -12.91
N GLY A 103 -9.71 5.46 -12.19
CA GLY A 103 -8.29 5.81 -12.16
C GLY A 103 -7.42 4.64 -11.68
N ASN A 104 -7.86 3.92 -10.65
CA ASN A 104 -7.15 2.74 -10.13
C ASN A 104 -7.05 1.63 -11.18
N LEU A 105 -8.12 1.37 -11.95
CA LEU A 105 -8.09 0.42 -13.04
C LEU A 105 -7.13 0.85 -14.15
N GLU A 106 -7.22 2.10 -14.62
CA GLU A 106 -6.36 2.62 -15.68
C GLU A 106 -4.89 2.60 -15.27
N GLN A 107 -4.59 2.91 -14.01
CA GLN A 107 -3.24 2.83 -13.46
C GLN A 107 -2.73 1.38 -13.42
N ALA A 108 -3.57 0.43 -13.00
CA ALA A 108 -3.21 -0.99 -13.00
C ALA A 108 -2.94 -1.53 -14.40
N LEU A 109 -3.58 -0.96 -15.42
CA LEU A 109 -3.35 -1.26 -16.84
C LEU A 109 -2.14 -0.50 -17.44
N GLY A 110 -1.43 0.31 -16.64
CA GLY A 110 -0.31 1.14 -17.09
C GLY A 110 -0.72 2.37 -17.91
N ARG A 111 -2.01 2.70 -17.96
CA ARG A 111 -2.59 3.83 -18.68
C ARG A 111 -2.57 5.09 -17.79
N ASN A 112 -1.38 5.59 -17.49
CA ASN A 112 -1.19 6.63 -16.49
C ASN A 112 -1.87 7.96 -16.83
N ALA A 113 -2.03 8.30 -18.12
CA ALA A 113 -2.70 9.53 -18.54
C ALA A 113 -4.22 9.47 -18.30
N GLU A 114 -4.83 8.33 -18.57
CA GLU A 114 -6.25 8.05 -18.32
C GLU A 114 -6.53 8.01 -16.82
N ALA A 115 -5.62 7.39 -16.05
CA ALA A 115 -5.68 7.38 -14.59
C ALA A 115 -5.65 8.80 -14.01
N GLU A 116 -4.69 9.61 -14.42
CA GLU A 116 -4.59 11.03 -14.00
C GLU A 116 -5.87 11.80 -14.33
N SER A 117 -6.42 11.62 -15.54
CA SER A 117 -7.68 12.26 -15.94
C SER A 117 -8.83 11.88 -15.01
N ALA A 118 -8.97 10.59 -14.69
CA ALA A 118 -10.04 10.11 -13.82
C ALA A 118 -9.89 10.63 -12.38
N TYR A 119 -8.68 10.62 -11.83
CA TYR A 119 -8.42 11.18 -10.49
C TYR A 119 -8.66 12.69 -10.43
N ARG A 120 -8.34 13.42 -11.49
CA ARG A 120 -8.63 14.86 -11.58
C ARG A 120 -10.14 15.11 -11.51
N VAL A 121 -10.93 14.37 -12.27
CA VAL A 121 -12.40 14.45 -12.20
C VAL A 121 -12.89 14.13 -10.78
N ALA A 122 -12.32 13.13 -10.10
CA ALA A 122 -12.68 12.81 -8.73
C ALA A 122 -12.42 13.98 -7.77
N THR A 123 -11.27 14.69 -7.91
CA THR A 123 -10.96 15.87 -7.09
C THR A 123 -11.83 17.10 -7.43
N GLU A 124 -12.36 17.18 -8.63
CA GLU A 124 -13.30 18.23 -9.04
C GLU A 124 -14.70 17.97 -8.50
N LEU A 125 -15.15 16.70 -8.49
CA LEU A 125 -16.45 16.28 -7.95
C LEU A 125 -16.51 16.44 -6.43
N ASP A 126 -15.46 16.04 -5.74
CA ASP A 126 -15.31 16.26 -4.29
C ASP A 126 -13.88 16.71 -3.94
N PRO A 127 -13.67 18.02 -3.75
CA PRO A 127 -12.38 18.55 -3.30
C PRO A 127 -11.95 18.09 -1.89
N GLY A 128 -12.89 17.53 -1.10
CA GLY A 128 -12.64 16.92 0.22
C GLY A 128 -12.20 15.46 0.17
N PHE A 129 -12.19 14.84 -1.00
CA PHE A 129 -11.89 13.43 -1.15
C PHE A 129 -10.37 13.18 -1.25
N ALA A 130 -9.70 13.09 -0.11
CA ALA A 130 -8.24 12.95 0.01
C ALA A 130 -7.63 11.81 -0.84
N PRO A 131 -8.24 10.60 -0.94
CA PRO A 131 -7.68 9.52 -1.77
C PRO A 131 -7.50 9.91 -3.24
N ALA A 132 -8.40 10.75 -3.79
CA ALA A 132 -8.29 11.18 -5.17
C ALA A 132 -7.08 12.12 -5.39
N TRP A 133 -6.79 12.99 -4.43
CA TRP A 133 -5.62 13.87 -4.48
C TRP A 133 -4.31 13.09 -4.39
N ALA A 134 -4.23 12.12 -3.49
CA ALA A 134 -3.04 11.28 -3.34
C ALA A 134 -2.78 10.47 -4.61
N ASN A 135 -3.81 9.83 -5.18
CA ASN A 135 -3.68 9.04 -6.39
C ASN A 135 -3.40 9.92 -7.63
N LEU A 136 -3.96 11.13 -7.70
CA LEU A 136 -3.64 12.10 -8.75
C LEU A 136 -2.15 12.48 -8.73
N ALA A 137 -1.61 12.75 -7.54
CA ALA A 137 -0.19 13.06 -7.39
C ALA A 137 0.68 11.85 -7.79
N ASP A 138 0.32 10.64 -7.38
CA ASP A 138 1.06 9.43 -7.73
C ASP A 138 1.02 9.12 -9.24
N ALA A 139 -0.12 9.28 -9.90
CA ALA A 139 -0.24 9.11 -11.35
C ALA A 139 0.60 10.15 -12.11
N THR A 140 0.56 11.41 -11.67
CA THR A 140 1.37 12.50 -12.23
C THR A 140 2.87 12.21 -12.08
N ARG A 141 3.29 11.74 -10.91
CA ARG A 141 4.66 11.28 -10.64
C ARG A 141 5.05 10.12 -11.54
N ALA A 142 4.18 9.12 -11.70
CA ALA A 142 4.45 7.95 -12.55
C ALA A 142 4.71 8.33 -14.03
N ARG A 143 4.20 9.47 -14.48
CA ARG A 143 4.51 10.07 -15.78
C ARG A 143 5.84 10.85 -15.81
N GLY A 144 6.55 10.94 -14.69
CA GLY A 144 7.85 11.60 -14.57
C GLY A 144 7.77 13.06 -14.12
N ASP A 145 6.60 13.60 -13.79
CA ASP A 145 6.45 14.99 -13.35
C ASP A 145 6.36 15.09 -11.81
N GLU A 146 7.51 14.96 -11.16
CA GLU A 146 7.61 15.07 -9.69
C GLU A 146 7.24 16.46 -9.18
N ALA A 147 7.54 17.51 -9.95
CA ALA A 147 7.24 18.89 -9.55
C ALA A 147 5.72 19.16 -9.54
N ALA A 148 5.01 18.69 -10.56
CA ALA A 148 3.55 18.79 -10.62
C ALA A 148 2.90 17.92 -9.53
N ALA A 149 3.40 16.72 -9.27
CA ALA A 149 2.92 15.87 -8.18
C ALA A 149 3.03 16.57 -6.81
N GLY A 150 4.17 17.20 -6.52
CA GLY A 150 4.34 18.02 -5.31
C GLY A 150 3.40 19.23 -5.26
N ALA A 151 3.12 19.87 -6.38
CA ALA A 151 2.14 20.97 -6.44
C ALA A 151 0.71 20.50 -6.16
N ILE A 152 0.33 19.31 -6.65
CA ILE A 152 -0.98 18.70 -6.37
C ILE A 152 -1.13 18.43 -4.86
N LEU A 153 -0.13 17.83 -4.22
CA LEU A 153 -0.18 17.55 -2.77
C LEU A 153 -0.26 18.84 -1.94
N ARG A 154 0.49 19.88 -2.30
CA ARG A 154 0.36 21.20 -1.64
C ARG A 154 -1.04 21.77 -1.79
N ALA A 155 -1.63 21.69 -2.99
CA ALA A 155 -2.99 22.16 -3.23
C ALA A 155 -4.04 21.36 -2.45
N ALA A 156 -3.82 20.05 -2.26
CA ALA A 156 -4.65 19.19 -1.42
C ALA A 156 -4.58 19.59 0.05
N LEU A 157 -3.38 19.78 0.60
CA LEU A 157 -3.15 20.18 1.98
C LEU A 157 -3.69 21.56 2.33
N LEU A 158 -3.80 22.49 1.36
CA LEU A 158 -4.50 23.77 1.56
C LEU A 158 -6.02 23.57 1.81
N ARG A 159 -6.60 22.47 1.34
CA ARG A 159 -8.02 22.14 1.53
C ARG A 159 -8.25 21.20 2.70
N LEU A 160 -7.33 20.30 2.94
CA LEU A 160 -7.39 19.21 3.89
C LEU A 160 -6.14 19.24 4.81
N PRO A 161 -5.99 20.29 5.63
CA PRO A 161 -4.77 20.53 6.41
C PRO A 161 -4.57 19.52 7.56
N ASP A 162 -5.55 18.70 7.85
CA ASP A 162 -5.50 17.69 8.91
C ASP A 162 -5.63 16.25 8.36
N ASP A 163 -5.32 16.05 7.07
CA ASP A 163 -5.29 14.72 6.47
C ASP A 163 -3.91 14.08 6.59
N ALA A 164 -3.81 13.00 7.34
CA ALA A 164 -2.55 12.33 7.66
C ALA A 164 -1.90 11.66 6.43
N ASP A 165 -2.70 11.07 5.54
CA ASP A 165 -2.21 10.43 4.32
C ASP A 165 -1.62 11.45 3.34
N LEU A 166 -2.25 12.62 3.19
CA LEU A 166 -1.74 13.70 2.35
C LEU A 166 -0.44 14.27 2.90
N HIS A 167 -0.31 14.48 4.21
CA HIS A 167 0.96 14.88 4.83
C HIS A 167 2.05 13.84 4.61
N HIS A 168 1.72 12.56 4.78
CA HIS A 168 2.66 11.48 4.49
C HIS A 168 3.10 11.46 3.02
N ALA A 169 2.17 11.58 2.08
CA ALA A 169 2.45 11.63 0.65
C ALA A 169 3.33 12.84 0.27
N ALA A 170 3.04 14.02 0.84
CA ALA A 170 3.84 15.24 0.64
C ALA A 170 5.26 15.07 1.21
N GLY A 171 5.39 14.50 2.39
CA GLY A 171 6.68 14.18 3.00
C GLY A 171 7.52 13.26 2.10
N LEU A 172 6.92 12.18 1.57
CA LEU A 172 7.60 11.28 0.64
C LEU A 172 8.01 11.99 -0.67
N ALA A 173 7.18 12.87 -1.22
CA ALA A 173 7.53 13.67 -2.39
C ALA A 173 8.74 14.55 -2.12
N LEU A 174 8.78 15.24 -0.96
CA LEU A 174 9.88 16.09 -0.55
C LEU A 174 11.18 15.30 -0.28
N VAL A 175 11.09 14.07 0.24
CA VAL A 175 12.27 13.17 0.37
C VAL A 175 12.85 12.88 -1.02
N ARG A 176 12.02 12.56 -2.02
CA ARG A 176 12.48 12.27 -3.39
C ARG A 176 13.12 13.47 -4.07
N THR A 177 12.65 14.67 -3.80
CA THR A 177 13.23 15.90 -4.35
C THR A 177 14.45 16.41 -3.55
N GLY A 178 14.81 15.74 -2.46
CA GLY A 178 15.96 16.10 -1.63
C GLY A 178 15.69 17.23 -0.62
N GLU A 179 14.44 17.63 -0.43
CA GLU A 179 14.01 18.68 0.48
C GLU A 179 13.77 18.13 1.90
N LEU A 180 14.78 17.44 2.43
CA LEU A 180 14.67 16.66 3.67
C LEU A 180 14.17 17.45 4.88
N PRO A 181 14.58 18.72 5.14
CA PRO A 181 14.02 19.49 6.26
C PRO A 181 12.52 19.73 6.16
N ALA A 182 12.00 20.04 4.97
CA ALA A 182 10.56 20.21 4.73
C ALA A 182 9.83 18.87 4.84
N ALA A 183 10.42 17.80 4.29
CA ALA A 183 9.88 16.45 4.39
C ALA A 183 9.65 16.01 5.84
N LEU A 184 10.60 16.30 6.74
CA LEU A 184 10.48 15.97 8.16
C LEU A 184 9.27 16.68 8.81
N GLY A 185 8.97 17.90 8.42
CA GLY A 185 7.81 18.63 8.93
C GLY A 185 6.49 17.96 8.52
N GLU A 186 6.37 17.56 7.25
CA GLU A 186 5.18 16.89 6.75
C GLU A 186 5.02 15.48 7.35
N LEU A 187 6.10 14.70 7.42
CA LEU A 187 6.09 13.35 8.03
C LEU A 187 5.78 13.40 9.54
N GLU A 188 6.31 14.39 10.26
CA GLU A 188 5.98 14.60 11.67
C GLU A 188 4.50 14.89 11.86
N ARG A 189 3.93 15.74 10.98
CA ARG A 189 2.49 16.05 11.03
C ARG A 189 1.63 14.82 10.78
N ALA A 190 1.99 13.96 9.83
CA ALA A 190 1.31 12.69 9.58
C ALA A 190 1.28 11.80 10.84
N VAL A 191 2.43 11.65 11.51
CA VAL A 191 2.52 10.87 12.77
C VAL A 191 1.72 11.49 13.91
N GLN A 192 1.65 12.82 13.99
CA GLN A 192 0.84 13.53 15.01
C GLN A 192 -0.65 13.35 14.80
N LEU A 193 -1.10 13.40 13.54
CA LEU A 193 -2.50 13.21 13.17
C LEU A 193 -2.94 11.76 13.36
N GLU A 194 -2.07 10.80 13.03
CA GLU A 194 -2.38 9.39 13.12
C GLU A 194 -1.28 8.60 13.85
N PRO A 195 -1.15 8.77 15.18
CA PRO A 195 -0.06 8.17 15.96
C PRO A 195 -0.15 6.63 16.04
N GLY A 196 -1.25 6.05 15.58
CA GLY A 196 -1.46 4.61 15.44
C GLY A 196 -0.88 3.99 14.18
N SER A 197 -0.46 4.78 13.19
CA SER A 197 0.05 4.27 11.92
C SER A 197 1.50 3.81 12.04
N ALA A 198 1.71 2.48 11.91
CA ALA A 198 3.05 1.89 11.85
C ALA A 198 3.84 2.42 10.65
N ARG A 199 3.17 2.54 9.50
CA ARG A 199 3.74 3.06 8.25
C ARG A 199 4.28 4.47 8.40
N PHE A 200 3.50 5.38 9.01
CA PHE A 200 3.94 6.77 9.19
C PHE A 200 5.12 6.87 10.14
N ALA A 201 5.06 6.14 11.26
CA ALA A 201 6.16 6.10 12.22
C ALA A 201 7.45 5.52 11.62
N TYR A 202 7.34 4.47 10.80
CA TYR A 202 8.46 3.87 10.09
C TYR A 202 9.13 4.87 9.15
N VAL A 203 8.35 5.47 8.24
CA VAL A 203 8.88 6.41 7.23
C VAL A 203 9.50 7.64 7.90
N TYR A 204 8.84 8.21 8.91
CA TYR A 204 9.37 9.34 9.65
C TYR A 204 10.67 8.98 10.39
N GLY A 205 10.72 7.81 11.03
CA GLY A 205 11.93 7.32 11.69
C GLY A 205 13.12 7.16 10.73
N ILE A 206 12.88 6.59 9.55
CA ILE A 206 13.91 6.47 8.51
C ILE A 206 14.36 7.85 8.00
N ALA A 207 13.44 8.77 7.77
CA ALA A 207 13.76 10.13 7.33
C ALA A 207 14.58 10.90 8.37
N LEU A 208 14.24 10.78 9.66
CA LEU A 208 15.03 11.35 10.77
C LEU A 208 16.45 10.81 10.81
N ASN A 209 16.61 9.48 10.69
CA ASN A 209 17.94 8.87 10.66
C ASN A 209 18.75 9.33 9.45
N SER A 210 18.13 9.45 8.29
CA SER A 210 18.76 9.98 7.06
C SER A 210 19.19 11.45 7.21
N ALA A 211 18.49 12.21 8.05
CA ALA A 211 18.84 13.58 8.40
C ALA A 211 19.92 13.69 9.49
N GLY A 212 20.40 12.55 10.03
CA GLY A 212 21.39 12.50 11.11
C GLY A 212 20.80 12.61 12.52
N ASP A 213 19.48 12.70 12.67
CA ASP A 213 18.81 12.73 13.97
C ASP A 213 18.45 11.31 14.43
N THR A 214 19.50 10.50 14.65
CA THR A 214 19.37 9.10 15.07
C THR A 214 18.63 8.98 16.40
N THR A 215 18.79 9.94 17.31
CA THR A 215 18.10 9.91 18.61
C THR A 215 16.59 10.00 18.47
N ARG A 216 16.08 10.95 17.68
CA ARG A 216 14.64 11.06 17.43
C ARG A 216 14.12 9.87 16.60
N ALA A 217 14.90 9.39 15.63
CA ALA A 217 14.57 8.21 14.84
C ALA A 217 14.29 7.00 15.73
N LEU A 218 15.24 6.65 16.60
CA LEU A 218 15.12 5.53 17.53
C LEU A 218 13.96 5.72 18.51
N GLY A 219 13.75 6.94 19.02
CA GLY A 219 12.62 7.26 19.89
C GLY A 219 11.27 7.05 19.21
N THR A 220 11.11 7.51 17.97
CA THR A 220 9.89 7.35 17.16
C THR A 220 9.60 5.88 16.88
N LEU A 221 10.58 5.14 16.39
CA LEU A 221 10.43 3.71 16.07
C LEU A 221 10.16 2.86 17.33
N ALA A 222 10.85 3.13 18.43
CA ALA A 222 10.60 2.44 19.70
C ALA A 222 9.21 2.74 20.27
N ALA A 223 8.69 3.96 20.07
CA ALA A 223 7.33 4.29 20.44
C ALA A 223 6.30 3.51 19.60
N ALA A 224 6.56 3.36 18.29
CA ALA A 224 5.71 2.58 17.39
C ALA A 224 5.73 1.08 17.74
N THR A 225 6.86 0.50 18.13
CA THR A 225 6.98 -0.91 18.54
C THR A 225 6.07 -1.24 19.73
N ARG A 226 5.79 -0.30 20.63
CA ARG A 226 4.85 -0.55 21.73
C ARG A 226 3.40 -0.79 21.28
N ARG A 227 3.01 -0.22 20.14
CA ARG A 227 1.68 -0.41 19.53
C ARG A 227 1.66 -1.54 18.52
N HIS A 228 2.79 -1.74 17.85
CA HIS A 228 2.97 -2.71 16.75
C HIS A 228 4.19 -3.61 17.06
N PRO A 229 4.14 -4.45 18.11
CA PRO A 229 5.31 -5.22 18.55
C PRO A 229 5.75 -6.29 17.54
N ALA A 230 4.87 -6.63 16.59
CA ALA A 230 5.12 -7.61 15.54
C ALA A 230 5.42 -6.98 14.16
N ASP A 231 5.55 -5.66 14.08
CA ASP A 231 5.86 -5.00 12.82
C ASP A 231 7.33 -5.25 12.46
N ARG A 232 7.53 -6.04 11.40
CA ARG A 232 8.84 -6.50 10.96
C ARG A 232 9.71 -5.34 10.47
N ASP A 233 9.13 -4.38 9.76
CA ASP A 233 9.86 -3.27 9.16
C ASP A 233 10.38 -2.32 10.24
N ILE A 234 9.57 -2.02 11.24
CA ILE A 234 9.97 -1.23 12.40
C ILE A 234 11.08 -1.93 13.18
N LEU A 235 10.96 -3.24 13.42
CA LEU A 235 12.00 -4.00 14.14
C LEU A 235 13.30 -4.03 13.36
N LEU A 236 13.28 -4.26 12.05
CA LEU A 236 14.47 -4.25 11.20
C LEU A 236 15.12 -2.87 11.15
N ALA A 237 14.34 -1.79 11.09
CA ALA A 237 14.86 -0.43 11.16
C ALA A 237 15.56 -0.17 12.49
N LEU A 238 14.95 -0.56 13.62
CA LEU A 238 15.57 -0.44 14.95
C LEU A 238 16.87 -1.24 15.07
N ILE A 239 16.90 -2.47 14.55
CA ILE A 239 18.10 -3.31 14.53
C ILE A 239 19.21 -2.61 13.74
N THR A 240 18.90 -2.17 12.53
CA THR A 240 19.87 -1.56 11.62
C THR A 240 20.43 -0.26 12.19
N ILE A 241 19.57 0.66 12.62
CA ILE A 241 19.97 1.96 13.14
C ILE A 241 20.78 1.81 14.42
N ASN A 242 20.38 0.95 15.36
CA ASN A 242 21.15 0.71 16.60
C ASN A 242 22.49 0.05 16.30
N ARG A 243 22.56 -0.91 15.37
CA ARG A 243 23.81 -1.55 14.97
C ARG A 243 24.79 -0.53 14.39
N ASP A 244 24.31 0.33 13.50
CA ASP A 244 25.14 1.30 12.78
C ASP A 244 25.60 2.45 13.71
N ASP A 245 24.80 2.75 14.75
CA ASP A 245 25.16 3.70 15.82
C ASP A 245 26.00 3.06 16.95
N GLY A 246 26.40 1.79 16.82
CA GLY A 246 27.22 1.08 17.82
C GLY A 246 26.47 0.60 19.06
N ARG A 247 25.16 0.74 19.13
CA ARG A 247 24.29 0.32 20.25
C ARG A 247 23.95 -1.17 20.14
N LEU A 248 24.97 -2.01 20.14
CA LEU A 248 24.82 -3.44 19.85
C LEU A 248 23.90 -4.19 20.82
N ALA A 249 23.83 -3.75 22.08
CA ALA A 249 22.93 -4.34 23.08
C ALA A 249 21.45 -4.09 22.73
N ASP A 250 21.12 -2.85 22.31
CA ASP A 250 19.77 -2.51 21.89
C ASP A 250 19.41 -3.20 20.58
N ALA A 251 20.33 -3.28 19.61
CA ALA A 251 20.12 -4.03 18.38
C ALA A 251 19.75 -5.49 18.67
N ARG A 252 20.48 -6.17 19.57
CA ARG A 252 20.18 -7.56 19.96
C ARG A 252 18.79 -7.73 20.54
N LYS A 253 18.38 -6.82 21.43
CA LYS A 253 17.03 -6.85 22.01
C LYS A 253 15.94 -6.90 20.93
N TYR A 254 16.07 -6.13 19.84
CA TYR A 254 15.09 -6.13 18.76
C TYR A 254 15.21 -7.36 17.85
N VAL A 255 16.42 -7.95 17.70
CA VAL A 255 16.56 -9.25 17.03
C VAL A 255 15.86 -10.36 17.83
N GLU A 256 15.99 -10.34 19.17
CA GLU A 256 15.28 -11.31 20.03
C GLU A 256 13.76 -11.20 19.90
N LEU A 257 13.22 -9.97 19.79
CA LEU A 257 11.78 -9.76 19.51
C LEU A 257 11.38 -10.31 18.14
N LEU A 258 12.21 -10.13 17.12
CA LEU A 258 11.98 -10.67 15.78
C LEU A 258 11.98 -12.21 15.78
N MET A 259 12.94 -12.82 16.47
CA MET A 259 13.03 -14.27 16.63
C MET A 259 11.88 -14.87 17.45
N ALA A 260 11.33 -14.12 18.41
CA ALA A 260 10.17 -14.58 19.17
C ALA A 260 8.91 -14.70 18.31
N GLN A 261 8.82 -13.93 17.20
CA GLN A 261 7.71 -14.02 16.25
C GLN A 261 7.88 -15.17 15.26
N ASP A 262 9.11 -15.38 14.80
CA ASP A 262 9.48 -16.47 13.88
C ASP A 262 10.75 -17.17 14.38
N PRO A 263 10.59 -18.17 15.27
CA PRO A 263 11.74 -18.91 15.83
C PRO A 263 12.56 -19.67 14.78
N GLY A 264 11.99 -19.90 13.60
CA GLY A 264 12.65 -20.56 12.46
C GLY A 264 13.36 -19.62 11.50
N SER A 265 13.34 -18.32 11.73
CA SER A 265 13.93 -17.33 10.84
C SER A 265 15.45 -17.43 10.76
N SER A 266 15.96 -17.91 9.61
CA SER A 266 17.40 -17.95 9.33
C SER A 266 18.02 -16.55 9.32
N ASP A 267 17.28 -15.54 8.87
CA ASP A 267 17.72 -14.16 8.75
C ASP A 267 17.93 -13.52 10.13
N ALA A 268 16.97 -13.72 11.05
CA ALA A 268 17.10 -13.23 12.42
C ALA A 268 18.27 -13.92 13.17
N ALA A 269 18.46 -15.22 12.94
CA ALA A 269 19.59 -15.96 13.51
C ALA A 269 20.93 -15.45 12.95
N ALA A 270 21.00 -15.14 11.67
CA ALA A 270 22.20 -14.56 11.05
C ALA A 270 22.53 -13.16 11.61
N LEU A 271 21.51 -12.31 11.78
CA LEU A 271 21.67 -10.98 12.40
C LEU A 271 22.21 -11.09 13.85
N LEU A 272 21.68 -12.02 14.64
CA LEU A 272 22.15 -12.22 16.00
C LEU A 272 23.60 -12.67 16.04
N LYS A 273 24.00 -13.59 15.15
CA LYS A 273 25.38 -14.05 15.02
C LYS A 273 26.32 -12.89 14.61
N GLU A 274 25.90 -12.05 13.66
CA GLU A 274 26.67 -10.86 13.25
C GLU A 274 26.89 -9.89 14.42
N LEU A 275 25.82 -9.57 15.16
CA LEU A 275 25.90 -8.65 16.31
C LEU A 275 26.79 -9.19 17.43
N ASN A 276 26.78 -10.52 17.64
CA ASN A 276 27.65 -11.14 18.63
C ASN A 276 29.14 -11.08 18.21
N ALA A 277 29.43 -11.25 16.93
CA ALA A 277 30.81 -11.15 16.43
C ALA A 277 31.40 -9.74 16.50
N ARG A 278 30.56 -8.70 16.41
CA ARG A 278 30.96 -7.28 16.52
C ARG A 278 31.17 -6.83 17.97
N SER A 279 30.84 -7.65 18.94
CA SER A 279 30.94 -7.31 20.38
C SER A 279 32.22 -7.87 21.04
N LEU A 280 33.03 -8.62 20.30
CA LEU A 280 34.34 -9.16 20.67
C LEU A 280 35.45 -8.27 20.15
#